data_701b53573573484270230269bd62399b
#
_entry.id   701b53573573484270230269bd62399b
#
_cell.length_a   1.000
_cell.length_b   1.000
_cell.length_c   1.000
_cell.angle_alpha   90.00
_cell.angle_beta   90.00
_cell.angle_gamma   90.00
#
_symmetry.space_group_name_H-M   'P 1'
#
loop_
_entity.id
_entity.type
_entity.pdbx_description
1 polymer ?
#
loop_
_entity_poly.entity_id
_entity_poly.type
_entity_poly.pdbx_seq_one_letter_code
_entity_poly.pdbx_strand_id
1 'polypeptide(L)'
;MKKALDFQYQTAYEEGKQFSDKVREADKTVLIFSRYLGCPFCQLDLLEYCAEYHRFREKNAQIVLVLQSSPETLRQQTLIEQIPFEVVCDPKGDLYQLYDVSAASSPLAMINPFDRKLWKKAISLLKRHLKHGSYEGNEQQLPALFLVSHNMDLFHSHYAKSISDIPSVDQIIKLL
;
A
#
# COMPACT_ATOMS: atom_id res chain seq x y z
N MET A 1 18.89 1.74 -15.48
CA MET A 1 17.98 1.77 -14.30
C MET A 1 17.42 0.37 -14.08
N LYS A 2 17.11 0.00 -12.83
CA LYS A 2 16.44 -1.28 -12.53
C LYS A 2 15.00 -1.20 -13.04
N LYS A 3 14.49 -2.26 -13.66
CA LYS A 3 13.07 -2.32 -14.07
C LYS A 3 12.23 -2.82 -12.90
N ALA A 4 11.01 -2.30 -12.79
CA ALA A 4 9.99 -2.90 -11.93
C ALA A 4 9.61 -4.27 -12.48
N LEU A 5 9.31 -5.20 -11.59
CA LEU A 5 8.85 -6.53 -12.00
C LEU A 5 7.40 -6.42 -12.43
N ASP A 6 7.08 -7.06 -13.55
CA ASP A 6 5.72 -7.14 -14.06
C ASP A 6 4.99 -8.33 -13.45
N PHE A 7 3.68 -8.23 -13.26
CA PHE A 7 2.86 -9.29 -12.67
C PHE A 7 1.40 -9.20 -13.11
N GLN A 8 0.73 -10.33 -13.11
CA GLN A 8 -0.73 -10.38 -13.19
C GLN A 8 -1.33 -10.21 -11.80
N TYR A 9 -2.49 -9.56 -11.74
CA TYR A 9 -3.19 -9.35 -10.49
C TYR A 9 -4.71 -9.35 -10.65
N GLN A 10 -5.38 -9.39 -9.52
CA GLN A 10 -6.82 -9.24 -9.38
C GLN A 10 -7.16 -8.09 -8.44
N THR A 11 -8.30 -7.48 -8.66
CA THR A 11 -8.93 -6.49 -7.76
C THR A 11 -10.14 -7.10 -7.07
N ALA A 12 -10.93 -6.28 -6.38
CA ALA A 12 -12.20 -6.74 -5.82
C ALA A 12 -13.19 -7.21 -6.91
N TYR A 13 -13.09 -6.70 -8.14
CA TYR A 13 -14.11 -6.88 -9.19
C TYR A 13 -13.57 -7.43 -10.52
N GLU A 14 -12.26 -7.38 -10.75
CA GLU A 14 -11.63 -7.75 -12.01
C GLU A 14 -10.44 -8.69 -11.77
N GLU A 15 -10.24 -9.64 -12.67
CA GLU A 15 -9.12 -10.59 -12.67
C GLU A 15 -8.29 -10.46 -13.94
N GLY A 16 -7.07 -11.01 -13.91
CA GLY A 16 -6.19 -11.10 -15.07
C GLY A 16 -5.64 -9.76 -15.57
N LYS A 17 -5.66 -8.74 -14.74
CA LYS A 17 -5.05 -7.44 -15.07
C LYS A 17 -3.52 -7.55 -15.05
N GLN A 18 -2.85 -6.74 -15.88
CA GLN A 18 -1.39 -6.71 -15.98
C GLN A 18 -0.85 -5.40 -15.40
N PHE A 19 0.16 -5.48 -14.53
CA PHE A 19 0.70 -4.30 -13.87
C PHE A 19 1.36 -3.33 -14.87
N SER A 20 2.06 -3.85 -15.88
CA SER A 20 2.66 -3.03 -16.92
C SER A 20 1.64 -2.23 -17.73
N ASP A 21 0.42 -2.75 -17.94
CA ASP A 21 -0.65 -2.00 -18.60
C ASP A 21 -1.15 -0.88 -17.70
N LYS A 22 -1.33 -1.17 -16.41
CA LYS A 22 -1.72 -0.16 -15.42
C LYS A 22 -0.68 0.98 -15.29
N VAL A 23 0.60 0.63 -15.29
CA VAL A 23 1.69 1.62 -15.20
C VAL A 23 1.66 2.62 -16.37
N ARG A 24 1.26 2.20 -17.56
CA ARG A 24 1.18 3.07 -18.75
C ARG A 24 0.04 4.10 -18.72
N GLU A 25 -0.88 4.01 -17.77
CA GLU A 25 -2.00 4.97 -17.64
C GLU A 25 -1.58 6.33 -17.05
N ALA A 26 -0.37 6.45 -16.49
CA ALA A 26 0.16 7.68 -15.92
C ALA A 26 1.69 7.76 -16.11
N ASP A 27 2.27 8.95 -15.96
CA ASP A 27 3.73 9.12 -16.07
C ASP A 27 4.47 8.38 -14.95
N LYS A 28 3.84 8.30 -13.79
CA LYS A 28 4.42 7.68 -12.59
C LYS A 28 3.38 6.85 -11.86
N THR A 29 3.81 5.72 -11.32
CA THR A 29 3.00 4.86 -10.46
C THR A 29 3.66 4.72 -9.11
N VAL A 30 2.90 4.99 -8.06
CA VAL A 30 3.27 4.72 -6.66
C VAL A 30 2.71 3.35 -6.31
N LEU A 31 3.56 2.33 -6.38
CA LEU A 31 3.21 0.97 -5.98
C LEU A 31 3.47 0.81 -4.49
N ILE A 32 2.42 0.60 -3.72
CA ILE A 32 2.47 0.49 -2.26
C ILE A 32 2.06 -0.91 -1.85
N PHE A 33 2.92 -1.57 -1.10
CA PHE A 33 2.59 -2.80 -0.38
C PHE A 33 2.21 -2.42 1.04
N SER A 34 0.98 -2.68 1.42
CA SER A 34 0.48 -2.50 2.77
C SER A 34 0.30 -3.86 3.44
N ARG A 35 -0.51 -4.00 4.46
CA ARG A 35 -0.77 -5.31 5.09
C ARG A 35 -2.10 -5.88 4.58
N TYR A 36 -3.16 -5.70 5.32
CA TYR A 36 -4.52 -6.11 4.98
C TYR A 36 -5.52 -5.05 5.44
N LEU A 37 -6.72 -5.08 4.90
CA LEU A 37 -7.71 -4.04 5.13
C LEU A 37 -8.17 -3.94 6.60
N GLY A 38 -8.19 -5.05 7.32
CA GLY A 38 -8.56 -5.10 8.74
C GLY A 38 -7.54 -4.43 9.69
N CYS A 39 -6.34 -4.11 9.23
CA CYS A 39 -5.30 -3.47 10.03
C CYS A 39 -5.60 -1.97 10.23
N PRO A 40 -5.75 -1.45 11.47
CA PRO A 40 -6.09 -0.04 11.69
C PRO A 40 -5.06 0.94 11.13
N PHE A 41 -3.76 0.61 11.21
CA PHE A 41 -2.70 1.44 10.62
C PHE A 41 -2.82 1.51 9.09
N CYS A 42 -3.17 0.40 8.46
CA CYS A 42 -3.37 0.33 7.01
C CYS A 42 -4.62 1.10 6.58
N GLN A 43 -5.70 1.02 7.37
CA GLN A 43 -6.90 1.83 7.15
C GLN A 43 -6.61 3.33 7.24
N LEU A 44 -5.79 3.75 8.22
CA LEU A 44 -5.41 5.15 8.38
C LEU A 44 -4.62 5.65 7.15
N ASP A 45 -3.63 4.88 6.69
CA ASP A 45 -2.84 5.22 5.51
C ASP A 45 -3.72 5.26 4.25
N LEU A 46 -4.61 4.29 4.08
CA LEU A 46 -5.57 4.25 2.98
C LEU A 46 -6.46 5.50 2.94
N LEU A 47 -7.01 5.90 4.08
CA LEU A 47 -7.83 7.12 4.20
C LEU A 47 -7.02 8.39 3.86
N GLU A 48 -5.76 8.45 4.26
CA GLU A 48 -4.87 9.56 3.91
C GLU A 48 -4.59 9.59 2.40
N TYR A 49 -4.30 8.45 1.79
CA TYR A 49 -4.10 8.35 0.34
C TYR A 49 -5.36 8.76 -0.45
N CYS A 50 -6.54 8.34 0.00
CA CYS A 50 -7.79 8.75 -0.63
C CYS A 50 -8.02 10.27 -0.54
N ALA A 51 -7.85 10.85 0.65
CA ALA A 51 -8.07 12.28 0.88
C ALA A 51 -7.11 13.17 0.06
N GLU A 52 -5.86 12.72 -0.10
CA GLU A 52 -4.79 13.47 -0.75
C GLU A 52 -4.55 13.02 -2.22
N TYR A 53 -5.41 12.15 -2.79
CA TYR A 53 -5.18 11.57 -4.12
C TYR A 53 -5.08 12.62 -5.23
N HIS A 54 -5.80 13.73 -5.11
CA HIS A 54 -5.72 14.85 -6.06
C HIS A 54 -4.29 15.35 -6.26
N ARG A 55 -3.45 15.37 -5.22
CA ARG A 55 -2.04 15.81 -5.29
C ARG A 55 -1.18 14.87 -6.12
N PHE A 56 -1.49 13.57 -6.12
CA PHE A 56 -0.84 12.60 -7.00
C PHE A 56 -1.24 12.86 -8.45
N ARG A 57 -2.53 13.14 -8.71
CA ARG A 57 -3.03 13.45 -10.05
C ARG A 57 -2.43 14.74 -10.62
N GLU A 58 -2.19 15.76 -9.80
CA GLU A 58 -1.48 16.99 -10.19
C GLU A 58 -0.04 16.72 -10.66
N LYS A 59 0.57 15.62 -10.21
CA LYS A 59 1.91 15.15 -10.62
C LYS A 59 1.86 14.15 -11.79
N ASN A 60 0.69 13.97 -12.41
CA ASN A 60 0.43 12.89 -13.36
C ASN A 60 0.87 11.51 -12.83
N ALA A 61 0.61 11.28 -11.55
CA ALA A 61 0.89 10.03 -10.86
C ALA A 61 -0.39 9.33 -10.44
N GLN A 62 -0.30 8.00 -10.31
CA GLN A 62 -1.36 7.14 -9.78
C GLN A 62 -0.84 6.29 -8.64
N ILE A 63 -1.78 5.73 -7.85
CA ILE A 63 -1.47 4.78 -6.78
C ILE A 63 -1.96 3.40 -7.23
N VAL A 64 -1.15 2.38 -6.96
CA VAL A 64 -1.52 0.96 -6.98
C VAL A 64 -1.21 0.42 -5.58
N LEU A 65 -2.24 0.04 -4.84
CA LEU A 65 -2.13 -0.44 -3.47
C LEU A 65 -2.30 -1.95 -3.43
N VAL A 66 -1.31 -2.68 -2.95
CA VAL A 66 -1.35 -4.14 -2.76
C VAL A 66 -1.71 -4.47 -1.31
N LEU A 67 -2.75 -5.29 -1.14
CA LEU A 67 -3.23 -5.78 0.16
C LEU A 67 -3.26 -7.30 0.18
N GLN A 68 -2.98 -7.89 1.34
CA GLN A 68 -3.17 -9.33 1.60
C GLN A 68 -4.64 -9.71 1.79
N SER A 69 -5.56 -8.79 1.54
CA SER A 69 -7.00 -9.06 1.61
C SER A 69 -7.52 -9.75 0.37
N SER A 70 -8.48 -10.64 0.56
CA SER A 70 -9.15 -11.33 -0.54
C SER A 70 -10.12 -10.41 -1.29
N PRO A 71 -10.47 -10.70 -2.55
CA PRO A 71 -11.52 -9.98 -3.27
C PRO A 71 -12.86 -9.98 -2.52
N GLU A 72 -13.20 -11.10 -1.86
CA GLU A 72 -14.42 -11.25 -1.06
C GLU A 72 -14.44 -10.28 0.11
N THR A 73 -13.33 -10.20 0.86
CA THR A 73 -13.19 -9.27 1.99
C THR A 73 -13.33 -7.81 1.52
N LEU A 74 -12.68 -7.47 0.40
CA LEU A 74 -12.76 -6.11 -0.13
C LEU A 74 -14.19 -5.76 -0.56
N ARG A 75 -14.90 -6.64 -1.26
CA ARG A 75 -16.30 -6.41 -1.70
C ARG A 75 -17.29 -6.18 -0.55
N GLN A 76 -16.99 -6.72 0.63
CA GLN A 76 -17.83 -6.52 1.82
C GLN A 76 -17.66 -5.14 2.46
N GLN A 77 -16.68 -4.36 2.02
CA GLN A 77 -16.38 -3.05 2.58
C GLN A 77 -16.88 -1.94 1.67
N THR A 78 -17.87 -1.19 2.14
CA THR A 78 -18.43 -0.04 1.40
C THR A 78 -17.39 1.03 1.03
N LEU A 79 -16.28 1.09 1.77
CA LEU A 79 -15.18 2.02 1.50
C LEU A 79 -14.49 1.73 0.16
N ILE A 80 -14.46 0.47 -0.28
CA ILE A 80 -13.74 0.05 -1.50
C ILE A 80 -14.27 0.75 -2.75
N GLU A 81 -15.57 0.96 -2.85
CA GLU A 81 -16.19 1.65 -4.00
C GLU A 81 -15.80 3.14 -4.07
N GLN A 82 -15.32 3.70 -2.97
CA GLN A 82 -14.94 5.11 -2.86
C GLN A 82 -13.43 5.33 -3.03
N ILE A 83 -12.63 4.27 -3.15
CA ILE A 83 -11.17 4.39 -3.33
C ILE A 83 -10.90 4.83 -4.78
N PRO A 84 -10.25 5.98 -4.99
CA PRO A 84 -10.07 6.56 -6.31
C PRO A 84 -8.89 5.98 -7.11
N PHE A 85 -8.28 4.91 -6.64
CA PHE A 85 -7.12 4.25 -7.25
C PHE A 85 -7.23 2.73 -7.17
N GLU A 86 -6.32 2.03 -7.85
CA GLU A 86 -6.32 0.58 -7.97
C GLU A 86 -5.92 -0.10 -6.64
N VAL A 87 -6.73 -1.08 -6.22
CA VAL A 87 -6.43 -1.95 -5.07
C VAL A 87 -6.27 -3.39 -5.54
N VAL A 88 -5.08 -3.92 -5.37
CA VAL A 88 -4.67 -5.28 -5.76
C VAL A 88 -4.87 -6.22 -4.58
N CYS A 89 -5.52 -7.35 -4.83
CA CYS A 89 -5.72 -8.44 -3.87
C CYS A 89 -4.61 -9.48 -4.01
N ASP A 90 -3.82 -9.66 -2.95
CA ASP A 90 -2.76 -10.68 -2.88
C ASP A 90 -2.85 -11.49 -1.57
N PRO A 91 -3.93 -12.27 -1.38
CA PRO A 91 -4.16 -12.99 -0.13
C PRO A 91 -3.10 -14.07 0.17
N LYS A 92 -2.36 -14.52 -0.83
CA LYS A 92 -1.27 -15.50 -0.67
C LYS A 92 0.08 -14.86 -0.38
N GLY A 93 0.23 -13.55 -0.65
CA GLY A 93 1.50 -12.85 -0.49
C GLY A 93 2.51 -13.14 -1.61
N ASP A 94 2.05 -13.62 -2.76
CA ASP A 94 2.93 -13.95 -3.89
C ASP A 94 3.65 -12.71 -4.43
N LEU A 95 2.97 -11.56 -4.47
CA LEU A 95 3.54 -10.29 -4.92
C LEU A 95 4.53 -9.71 -3.88
N TYR A 96 4.28 -9.93 -2.58
CA TYR A 96 5.24 -9.55 -1.53
C TYR A 96 6.55 -10.33 -1.69
N GLN A 97 6.46 -11.64 -1.99
CA GLN A 97 7.64 -12.46 -2.27
C GLN A 97 8.35 -12.02 -3.55
N LEU A 98 7.59 -11.74 -4.62
CA LEU A 98 8.13 -11.28 -5.90
C LEU A 98 8.95 -9.99 -5.76
N TYR A 99 8.50 -9.06 -4.90
CA TYR A 99 9.15 -7.77 -4.67
C TYR A 99 10.11 -7.77 -3.46
N ASP A 100 10.42 -8.93 -2.87
CA ASP A 100 11.27 -9.10 -1.68
C ASP A 100 10.78 -8.26 -0.48
N VAL A 101 9.46 -8.07 -0.35
CA VAL A 101 8.88 -7.33 0.78
C VAL A 101 8.80 -8.24 1.99
N SER A 102 9.76 -8.05 2.90
CA SER A 102 9.92 -8.91 4.08
C SER A 102 8.85 -8.69 5.14
N ALA A 103 8.63 -9.73 5.93
CA ALA A 103 7.89 -9.64 7.19
C ALA A 103 8.86 -9.40 8.37
N ALA A 104 8.36 -8.85 9.46
CA ALA A 104 9.11 -8.73 10.70
C ALA A 104 9.31 -10.10 11.33
N SER A 105 10.40 -10.27 12.07
CA SER A 105 10.73 -11.53 12.76
C SER A 105 9.82 -11.83 13.98
N SER A 106 9.14 -10.80 14.48
CA SER A 106 8.19 -10.92 15.60
C SER A 106 7.25 -9.71 15.64
N PRO A 107 6.11 -9.79 16.38
CA PRO A 107 5.23 -8.64 16.57
C PRO A 107 5.93 -7.43 17.21
N LEU A 108 6.87 -7.66 18.12
CA LEU A 108 7.65 -6.59 18.74
C LEU A 108 8.61 -5.92 17.76
N ALA A 109 9.15 -6.66 16.81
CA ALA A 109 10.03 -6.11 15.78
C ALA A 109 9.30 -5.20 14.77
N MET A 110 7.97 -5.29 14.72
CA MET A 110 7.13 -4.39 13.91
C MET A 110 7.03 -2.98 14.49
N ILE A 111 7.31 -2.80 15.77
CA ILE A 111 7.04 -1.58 16.52
C ILE A 111 8.37 -0.94 16.90
N ASN A 112 8.58 0.30 16.47
CA ASN A 112 9.66 1.13 16.98
C ASN A 112 9.08 2.15 17.97
N PRO A 113 9.25 1.96 19.29
CA PRO A 113 8.67 2.84 20.30
C PRO A 113 9.26 4.27 20.29
N PHE A 114 10.41 4.46 19.65
CA PHE A 114 11.04 5.77 19.47
C PHE A 114 10.60 6.49 18.20
N ASP A 115 9.76 5.84 17.37
CA ASP A 115 9.25 6.47 16.15
C ASP A 115 8.10 7.44 16.44
N ARG A 116 8.35 8.72 16.20
CA ARG A 116 7.34 9.77 16.34
C ARG A 116 6.12 9.56 15.43
N LYS A 117 6.31 8.91 14.26
CA LYS A 117 5.22 8.59 13.34
C LYS A 117 4.27 7.57 13.97
N LEU A 118 4.80 6.57 14.69
CA LEU A 118 3.99 5.58 15.40
C LEU A 118 3.01 6.26 16.36
N TRP A 119 3.52 7.14 17.20
CA TRP A 119 2.69 7.85 18.19
C TRP A 119 1.65 8.78 17.55
N LYS A 120 2.03 9.49 16.48
CA LYS A 120 1.07 10.30 15.72
C LYS A 120 -0.05 9.45 15.13
N LYS A 121 0.29 8.30 14.51
CA LYS A 121 -0.69 7.35 13.97
C LYS A 121 -1.57 6.79 15.08
N ALA A 122 -1.00 6.36 16.21
CA ALA A 122 -1.76 5.83 17.35
C ALA A 122 -2.80 6.84 17.88
N ILE A 123 -2.42 8.12 18.02
CA ILE A 123 -3.34 9.20 18.42
C ILE A 123 -4.45 9.38 17.36
N SER A 124 -4.10 9.33 16.08
CA SER A 124 -5.08 9.46 14.98
C SER A 124 -6.06 8.28 14.95
N LEU A 125 -5.60 7.07 15.22
CA LEU A 125 -6.46 5.88 15.33
C LEU A 125 -7.49 6.05 16.46
N LEU A 126 -7.06 6.51 17.63
CA LEU A 126 -7.96 6.77 18.76
C LEU A 126 -9.01 7.84 18.42
N LYS A 127 -8.60 8.94 17.79
CA LYS A 127 -9.51 10.03 17.39
C LYS A 127 -10.54 9.60 16.35
N ARG A 128 -10.16 8.71 15.43
CA ARG A 128 -11.02 8.23 14.33
C ARG A 128 -11.82 6.98 14.72
N HIS A 129 -11.64 6.45 15.93
CA HIS A 129 -12.28 5.21 16.41
C HIS A 129 -12.10 4.02 15.46
N LEU A 130 -10.96 3.95 14.74
CA LEU A 130 -10.66 2.85 13.85
C LEU A 130 -10.37 1.59 14.67
N LYS A 131 -11.13 0.54 14.38
CA LYS A 131 -11.01 -0.75 15.07
C LYS A 131 -10.34 -1.77 14.16
N HIS A 132 -9.71 -2.75 14.78
CA HIS A 132 -9.18 -3.91 14.08
C HIS A 132 -10.33 -4.71 13.47
N GLY A 133 -10.23 -4.99 12.16
CA GLY A 133 -11.13 -5.88 11.44
C GLY A 133 -10.62 -7.33 11.42
N SER A 134 -11.00 -8.08 10.39
CA SER A 134 -10.54 -9.46 10.21
C SER A 134 -9.03 -9.52 9.98
N TYR A 135 -8.41 -10.55 10.54
CA TYR A 135 -7.00 -10.87 10.26
C TYR A 135 -6.89 -11.60 8.91
N GLU A 136 -5.94 -11.18 8.07
CA GLU A 136 -5.71 -11.78 6.77
C GLU A 136 -4.21 -11.83 6.46
N GLY A 137 -3.79 -12.88 5.77
CA GLY A 137 -2.40 -13.05 5.37
C GLY A 137 -1.42 -13.13 6.55
N ASN A 138 -0.22 -12.58 6.35
CA ASN A 138 0.82 -12.53 7.36
C ASN A 138 0.69 -11.26 8.21
N GLU A 139 0.33 -11.41 9.48
CA GLU A 139 0.17 -10.28 10.41
C GLU A 139 1.47 -9.51 10.69
N GLN A 140 2.62 -10.14 10.46
CA GLN A 140 3.93 -9.51 10.65
C GLN A 140 4.47 -8.85 9.37
N GLN A 141 3.69 -8.83 8.30
CA GLN A 141 4.09 -8.20 7.04
C GLN A 141 4.43 -6.73 7.25
N LEU A 142 5.60 -6.31 6.73
CA LEU A 142 6.01 -4.91 6.71
C LEU A 142 5.56 -4.25 5.40
N PRO A 143 5.30 -2.95 5.40
CA PRO A 143 4.97 -2.24 4.18
C PRO A 143 6.21 -1.94 3.33
N ALA A 144 5.98 -1.64 2.04
CA ALA A 144 7.01 -1.15 1.14
C ALA A 144 6.40 -0.16 0.12
N LEU A 145 7.25 0.67 -0.48
CA LEU A 145 6.84 1.63 -1.49
C LEU A 145 7.86 1.66 -2.63
N PHE A 146 7.35 1.66 -3.85
CA PHE A 146 8.14 1.74 -5.07
C PHE A 146 7.58 2.83 -5.98
N LEU A 147 8.48 3.64 -6.58
CA LEU A 147 8.10 4.60 -7.60
C LEU A 147 8.55 4.09 -8.96
N VAL A 148 7.59 3.96 -9.87
CA VAL A 148 7.77 3.35 -11.19
C VAL A 148 7.35 4.34 -12.26
N SER A 149 8.20 4.54 -13.28
CA SER A 149 7.85 5.36 -14.45
C SER A 149 6.94 4.59 -15.41
N HIS A 150 6.27 5.28 -16.34
CA HIS A 150 5.42 4.67 -17.37
C HIS A 150 6.16 3.63 -18.24
N ASN A 151 7.48 3.67 -18.28
CA ASN A 151 8.34 2.69 -18.96
C ASN A 151 8.79 1.53 -18.07
N MET A 152 8.17 1.36 -16.90
CA MET A 152 8.55 0.34 -15.91
C MET A 152 9.94 0.55 -15.30
N ASP A 153 10.52 1.76 -15.35
CA ASP A 153 11.76 2.04 -14.65
C ASP A 153 11.50 2.30 -13.17
N LEU A 154 12.18 1.52 -12.32
CA LEU A 154 12.14 1.67 -10.88
C LEU A 154 13.15 2.75 -10.45
N PHE A 155 12.67 3.92 -10.06
CA PHE A 155 13.52 5.05 -9.69
C PHE A 155 13.59 5.35 -8.19
N HIS A 156 12.73 4.71 -7.38
CA HIS A 156 12.80 4.76 -5.92
C HIS A 156 12.23 3.48 -5.32
N SER A 157 12.83 3.03 -4.22
CA SER A 157 12.33 1.90 -3.42
C SER A 157 12.54 2.17 -1.94
N HIS A 158 11.52 1.90 -1.13
CA HIS A 158 11.56 1.99 0.32
C HIS A 158 10.98 0.71 0.92
N TYR A 159 11.80 -0.01 1.66
CA TYR A 159 11.38 -1.17 2.45
C TYR A 159 11.28 -0.75 3.91
N ALA A 160 10.09 -0.80 4.46
CA ALA A 160 9.85 -0.36 5.83
C ALA A 160 10.51 -1.30 6.85
N LYS A 161 11.04 -0.70 7.92
CA LYS A 161 11.63 -1.41 9.06
C LYS A 161 10.65 -1.59 10.22
N SER A 162 9.50 -0.92 10.17
CA SER A 162 8.43 -1.01 11.15
C SER A 162 7.08 -0.71 10.50
N ILE A 163 6.00 -0.97 11.20
CA ILE A 163 4.63 -0.73 10.71
C ILE A 163 4.34 0.75 10.41
N SER A 164 5.05 1.67 11.03
CA SER A 164 4.92 3.12 10.83
C SER A 164 5.96 3.71 9.88
N ASP A 165 6.93 2.90 9.42
CA ASP A 165 8.02 3.36 8.57
C ASP A 165 7.63 3.34 7.08
N ILE A 166 6.53 4.00 6.74
CA ILE A 166 6.15 4.28 5.36
C ILE A 166 6.27 5.80 5.11
N PRO A 167 6.75 6.25 3.94
CA PRO A 167 6.78 7.67 3.62
C PRO A 167 5.39 8.29 3.70
N SER A 168 5.28 9.48 4.30
CA SER A 168 4.03 10.25 4.30
C SER A 168 3.69 10.73 2.88
N VAL A 169 2.44 11.11 2.64
CA VAL A 169 2.02 11.69 1.36
C VAL A 169 2.93 12.84 0.94
N ASP A 170 3.26 13.76 1.86
CA ASP A 170 4.19 14.87 1.56
C ASP A 170 5.58 14.41 1.11
N GLN A 171 6.09 13.33 1.71
CA GLN A 171 7.37 12.76 1.31
C GLN A 171 7.29 12.10 -0.05
N ILE A 172 6.20 11.37 -0.34
CA ILE A 172 5.98 10.74 -1.65
C ILE A 172 5.85 11.80 -2.75
N ILE A 173 5.04 12.85 -2.53
CA ILE A 173 4.84 13.94 -3.49
C ILE A 173 6.15 14.69 -3.82
N LYS A 174 7.08 14.80 -2.87
CA LYS A 174 8.40 15.39 -3.10
C LYS A 174 9.32 14.51 -3.94
N LEU A 175 9.11 13.21 -3.94
CA LEU A 175 9.87 12.23 -4.73
C LEU A 175 9.32 12.10 -6.16
N LEU A 176 8.07 12.48 -6.39
CA LEU A 176 7.40 12.55 -7.69
C LEU A 176 7.74 13.85 -8.44
#